data_1e958fc9e5fb17bfeb7efb394343eb66
#
_entry.id   1e958fc9e5fb17bfeb7efb394343eb66
#
_cell.length_a   1.000
_cell.length_b   1.000
_cell.length_c   1.000
_cell.angle_alpha   90.00
_cell.angle_beta   90.00
_cell.angle_gamma   90.00
#
_symmetry.space_group_name_H-M   'P 1'
#
loop_
_entity.id
_entity.type
_entity.pdbx_description
1 polymer ?
#
loop_
_entity_poly.entity_id
_entity_poly.type
_entity_poly.pdbx_seq_one_letter_code
_entity_poly.pdbx_strand_id
1 'polypeptide(L)'
;VQGLTRVYEAEDNVFKIWNFEQVKNQFRKALPNFSEEAVEEIAAQRTRDMMPNYNLVPKFFKSLRALPVGNFVAFPAEMVRNTRNLFKYSIRDIGEGTAKEVRDLGYTGRIEKGQLKGIGMTRAAGITAAAVAGDGIVETSKAMFGVTDEQEEALNKIVAPWERGQNKVFTGPI
;
A
#
# COMPACT_ATOMS: atom_id res chain seq x y z
N VAL A 1 -13.92 24.84 7.32
CA VAL A 1 -13.31 23.97 6.29
C VAL A 1 -11.80 23.86 6.51
N GLN A 2 -11.05 24.97 6.73
CA GLN A 2 -9.57 24.93 6.92
C GLN A 2 -9.11 24.12 8.15
N GLY A 3 -9.90 24.08 9.23
CA GLY A 3 -9.56 23.33 10.43
C GLY A 3 -9.57 21.81 10.22
N LEU A 4 -10.57 21.29 9.51
CA LEU A 4 -10.68 19.86 9.19
C LEU A 4 -9.55 19.39 8.28
N THR A 5 -9.18 20.19 7.27
CA THR A 5 -8.06 19.85 6.38
C THR A 5 -6.74 19.68 7.15
N ARG A 6 -6.47 20.56 8.13
CA ARG A 6 -5.27 20.45 8.97
C ARG A 6 -5.26 19.20 9.87
N VAL A 7 -6.42 18.77 10.33
CA VAL A 7 -6.53 17.53 11.13
C VAL A 7 -6.21 16.31 10.26
N TYR A 8 -6.76 16.22 9.05
CA TYR A 8 -6.44 15.13 8.11
C TYR A 8 -4.97 15.12 7.69
N GLU A 9 -4.38 16.28 7.44
CA GLU A 9 -2.96 16.40 7.12
C GLU A 9 -2.08 15.95 8.30
N ALA A 10 -2.46 16.29 9.53
CA ALA A 10 -1.74 15.87 10.73
C ALA A 10 -1.81 14.35 10.94
N GLU A 11 -3.00 13.75 10.75
CA GLU A 11 -3.20 12.31 10.85
C GLU A 11 -2.36 11.56 9.78
N ASP A 12 -2.41 11.99 8.52
CA ASP A 12 -1.63 11.41 7.43
C ASP A 12 -0.11 11.47 7.72
N ASN A 13 0.35 12.58 8.27
CA ASN A 13 1.76 12.76 8.64
C ASN A 13 2.17 11.83 9.79
N VAL A 14 1.32 11.61 10.80
CA VAL A 14 1.58 10.66 11.89
C VAL A 14 1.77 9.26 11.35
N PHE A 15 0.90 8.79 10.45
CA PHE A 15 1.03 7.47 9.83
C PHE A 15 2.29 7.35 8.95
N LYS A 16 2.67 8.41 8.24
CA LYS A 16 3.91 8.42 7.45
C LYS A 16 5.16 8.37 8.34
N ILE A 17 5.19 9.12 9.43
CA ILE A 17 6.29 9.10 10.40
C ILE A 17 6.39 7.72 11.04
N TRP A 18 5.28 7.16 11.50
CA TRP A 18 5.25 5.83 12.07
C TRP A 18 5.75 4.75 11.09
N ASN A 19 5.29 4.79 9.85
CA ASN A 19 5.76 3.88 8.79
C ASN A 19 7.25 4.05 8.52
N PHE A 20 7.73 5.29 8.43
CA PHE A 20 9.15 5.59 8.27
C PHE A 20 10.00 4.95 9.38
N GLU A 21 9.62 5.12 10.65
CA GLU A 21 10.32 4.53 11.78
C GLU A 21 10.32 2.99 11.73
N GLN A 22 9.19 2.38 11.36
CA GLN A 22 9.12 0.92 11.19
C GLN A 22 10.06 0.43 10.08
N VAL A 23 10.04 1.08 8.94
CA VAL A 23 10.91 0.74 7.79
C VAL A 23 12.37 0.98 8.15
N LYS A 24 12.70 2.09 8.80
CA LYS A 24 14.05 2.41 9.29
C LYS A 24 14.57 1.31 10.22
N ASN A 25 13.77 0.89 11.20
CA ASN A 25 14.13 -0.16 12.14
C ASN A 25 14.34 -1.53 11.46
N GLN A 26 13.56 -1.84 10.42
CA GLN A 26 13.75 -3.05 9.62
C GLN A 26 15.09 -2.99 8.86
N PHE A 27 15.37 -1.88 8.18
CA PHE A 27 16.63 -1.71 7.43
C PHE A 27 17.84 -1.60 8.34
N ARG A 28 17.72 -1.05 9.55
CA ARG A 28 18.81 -1.04 10.54
C ARG A 28 19.30 -2.46 10.86
N LYS A 29 18.39 -3.42 10.99
CA LYS A 29 18.73 -4.84 11.22
C LYS A 29 19.38 -5.48 10.00
N ALA A 30 18.97 -5.10 8.80
CA ALA A 30 19.48 -5.63 7.54
C ALA A 30 20.82 -4.99 7.13
N LEU A 31 21.10 -3.78 7.60
CA LEU A 31 22.25 -2.94 7.26
C LEU A 31 23.00 -2.46 8.53
N PRO A 32 23.47 -3.37 9.40
CA PRO A 32 23.93 -3.02 10.75
C PRO A 32 25.15 -2.10 10.77
N ASN A 33 25.99 -2.14 9.74
CA ASN A 33 27.25 -1.38 9.67
C ASN A 33 27.17 -0.18 8.71
N PHE A 34 25.96 0.14 8.23
CA PHE A 34 25.74 1.33 7.41
C PHE A 34 25.56 2.57 8.29
N SER A 35 25.87 3.73 7.73
CA SER A 35 25.61 4.99 8.42
C SER A 35 24.12 5.19 8.69
N GLU A 36 23.78 5.96 9.71
CA GLU A 36 22.38 6.32 10.01
C GLU A 36 21.73 6.99 8.81
N GLU A 37 22.45 7.92 8.17
CA GLU A 37 22.02 8.64 6.98
C GLU A 37 21.62 7.70 5.84
N ALA A 38 22.44 6.66 5.58
CA ALA A 38 22.12 5.67 4.54
C ALA A 38 20.82 4.90 4.82
N VAL A 39 20.62 4.50 6.08
CA VAL A 39 19.42 3.78 6.49
C VAL A 39 18.20 4.69 6.43
N GLU A 40 18.34 5.94 6.85
CA GLU A 40 17.26 6.96 6.79
C GLU A 40 16.87 7.28 5.34
N GLU A 41 17.84 7.43 4.45
CA GLU A 41 17.57 7.71 3.02
C GLU A 41 16.77 6.59 2.39
N ILE A 42 17.15 5.32 2.60
CA ILE A 42 16.42 4.17 2.10
C ILE A 42 15.02 4.10 2.71
N ALA A 43 14.90 4.29 4.01
CA ALA A 43 13.62 4.27 4.71
C ALA A 43 12.69 5.38 4.21
N ALA A 44 13.21 6.58 4.02
CA ALA A 44 12.46 7.72 3.48
C ALA A 44 11.98 7.46 2.06
N GLN A 45 12.84 6.91 1.20
CA GLN A 45 12.46 6.53 -0.16
C GLN A 45 11.37 5.47 -0.17
N ARG A 46 11.50 4.41 0.64
CA ARG A 46 10.50 3.36 0.74
C ARG A 46 9.16 3.91 1.24
N THR A 47 9.18 4.71 2.31
CA THR A 47 7.97 5.32 2.86
C THR A 47 7.29 6.21 1.83
N ARG A 48 8.03 7.09 1.15
CA ARG A 48 7.50 7.96 0.09
C ARG A 48 6.83 7.19 -1.04
N ASP A 49 7.44 6.07 -1.43
CA ASP A 49 7.00 5.31 -2.61
C ASP A 49 5.86 4.33 -2.28
N MET A 50 5.77 3.86 -1.04
CA MET A 50 4.77 2.89 -0.59
C MET A 50 3.56 3.51 0.12
N MET A 51 3.68 4.75 0.61
CA MET A 51 2.57 5.47 1.22
C MET A 51 1.86 6.37 0.19
N PRO A 52 0.57 6.67 0.40
CA PRO A 52 -0.16 7.58 -0.46
C PRO A 52 0.54 8.95 -0.53
N ASN A 53 0.84 9.39 -1.74
CA ASN A 53 1.46 10.69 -1.99
C ASN A 53 0.87 11.31 -3.25
N TYR A 54 -0.17 12.09 -3.06
CA TYR A 54 -0.89 12.74 -4.16
C TYR A 54 -0.04 13.72 -4.98
N ASN A 55 1.15 14.09 -4.48
CA ASN A 55 2.09 14.89 -5.26
C ASN A 55 2.78 14.09 -6.38
N LEU A 56 2.83 12.76 -6.24
CA LEU A 56 3.42 11.85 -7.22
C LEU A 56 2.42 11.39 -8.30
N VAL A 57 1.16 11.76 -8.17
CA VAL A 57 0.13 11.47 -9.19
C VAL A 57 0.48 12.21 -10.50
N PRO A 58 0.46 11.53 -11.66
CA PRO A 58 0.72 12.15 -12.95
C PRO A 58 -0.13 13.39 -13.20
N LYS A 59 0.44 14.37 -13.92
CA LYS A 59 -0.21 15.67 -14.19
C LYS A 59 -1.60 15.52 -14.82
N PHE A 60 -1.78 14.50 -15.65
CA PHE A 60 -3.08 14.18 -16.25
C PHE A 60 -4.15 13.93 -15.18
N PHE A 61 -3.89 13.11 -14.18
CA PHE A 61 -4.84 12.86 -13.10
C PHE A 61 -5.02 14.07 -12.17
N LYS A 62 -3.98 14.91 -12.05
CA LYS A 62 -4.10 16.18 -11.30
C LYS A 62 -5.06 17.15 -11.99
N SER A 63 -5.05 17.21 -13.31
CA SER A 63 -5.98 18.08 -14.07
C SER A 63 -7.43 17.59 -13.95
N LEU A 64 -7.65 16.28 -13.82
CA LEU A 64 -8.99 15.73 -13.60
C LEU A 64 -9.58 16.11 -12.23
N ARG A 65 -8.76 16.51 -11.25
CA ARG A 65 -9.25 17.01 -9.96
C ARG A 65 -10.09 18.30 -10.07
N ALA A 66 -9.93 19.05 -11.15
CA ALA A 66 -10.78 20.21 -11.42
C ALA A 66 -12.22 19.81 -11.79
N LEU A 67 -12.45 18.54 -12.13
CA LEU A 67 -13.77 18.00 -12.39
C LEU A 67 -14.41 17.47 -11.10
N PRO A 68 -15.75 17.50 -10.98
CA PRO A 68 -16.45 16.98 -9.79
C PRO A 68 -16.11 15.53 -9.41
N VAL A 69 -15.71 14.72 -10.39
CA VAL A 69 -15.32 13.30 -10.23
C VAL A 69 -13.81 13.10 -10.05
N GLY A 70 -12.99 14.14 -10.11
CA GLY A 70 -11.53 14.03 -10.19
C GLY A 70 -10.88 13.47 -8.93
N ASN A 71 -11.46 13.67 -7.77
CA ASN A 71 -10.98 13.06 -6.52
C ASN A 71 -11.13 11.53 -6.53
N PHE A 72 -12.17 11.00 -7.17
CA PHE A 72 -12.39 9.56 -7.30
C PHE A 72 -11.39 8.88 -8.23
N VAL A 73 -10.76 9.61 -9.16
CA VAL A 73 -9.76 9.04 -10.08
C VAL A 73 -8.36 9.06 -9.47
N ALA A 74 -8.05 10.09 -8.69
CA ALA A 74 -6.72 10.23 -8.08
C ALA A 74 -6.42 9.16 -7.02
N PHE A 75 -7.42 8.78 -6.22
CA PHE A 75 -7.26 7.77 -5.17
C PHE A 75 -6.96 6.36 -5.76
N PRO A 76 -7.73 5.80 -6.71
CA PRO A 76 -7.39 4.53 -7.34
C PRO A 76 -6.01 4.55 -8.03
N ALA A 77 -5.63 5.64 -8.68
CA ALA A 77 -4.32 5.77 -9.31
C ALA A 77 -3.18 5.66 -8.28
N GLU A 78 -3.33 6.30 -7.12
CA GLU A 78 -2.38 6.17 -6.00
C GLU A 78 -2.36 4.75 -5.43
N MET A 79 -3.50 4.11 -5.27
CA MET A 79 -3.57 2.73 -4.79
C MET A 79 -2.84 1.76 -5.73
N VAL A 80 -3.03 1.90 -7.04
CA VAL A 80 -2.32 1.10 -8.05
C VAL A 80 -0.80 1.37 -7.97
N ARG A 81 -0.39 2.63 -7.86
CA ARG A 81 1.03 3.00 -7.71
C ARG A 81 1.65 2.38 -6.45
N ASN A 82 0.98 2.51 -5.32
CA ASN A 82 1.46 1.99 -4.04
C ASN A 82 1.56 0.47 -4.06
N THR A 83 0.53 -0.23 -4.57
CA THR A 83 0.53 -1.69 -4.69
C THR A 83 1.67 -2.16 -5.60
N ARG A 84 1.86 -1.53 -6.76
CA ARG A 84 2.98 -1.82 -7.65
C ARG A 84 4.33 -1.63 -6.96
N ASN A 85 4.50 -0.56 -6.20
CA ASN A 85 5.73 -0.30 -5.46
C ASN A 85 5.96 -1.30 -4.33
N LEU A 86 4.91 -1.69 -3.62
CA LEU A 86 4.98 -2.74 -2.60
C LEU A 86 5.50 -4.05 -3.19
N PHE A 87 4.95 -4.50 -4.33
CA PHE A 87 5.44 -5.69 -5.04
C PHE A 87 6.88 -5.52 -5.53
N LYS A 88 7.18 -4.41 -6.19
CA LYS A 88 8.52 -4.09 -6.68
C LYS A 88 9.57 -4.19 -5.57
N TYR A 89 9.30 -3.57 -4.44
CA TYR A 89 10.23 -3.58 -3.32
C TYR A 89 10.28 -4.93 -2.59
N SER A 90 9.19 -5.67 -2.53
CA SER A 90 9.20 -7.06 -2.03
C SER A 90 10.15 -7.94 -2.85
N ILE A 91 10.03 -7.89 -4.18
CA ILE A 91 10.92 -8.65 -5.08
C ILE A 91 12.38 -8.19 -4.96
N ARG A 92 12.62 -6.87 -4.84
CA ARG A 92 13.98 -6.32 -4.68
C ARG A 92 14.63 -6.75 -3.37
N ASP A 93 13.87 -6.78 -2.29
CA ASP A 93 14.37 -7.17 -0.96
C ASP A 93 14.56 -8.69 -0.87
N ILE A 94 13.72 -9.49 -1.54
CA ILE A 94 13.91 -10.96 -1.64
C ILE A 94 15.14 -11.31 -2.47
N GLY A 95 15.34 -10.59 -3.57
CA GLY A 95 16.54 -10.68 -4.41
C GLY A 95 17.67 -9.79 -3.85
N GLU A 96 18.71 -9.62 -4.65
CA GLU A 96 19.85 -8.77 -4.26
C GLU A 96 19.70 -7.30 -4.74
N GLY A 97 18.50 -6.90 -5.20
CA GLY A 97 18.29 -5.60 -5.79
C GLY A 97 18.48 -4.44 -4.82
N THR A 98 18.05 -4.60 -3.56
CA THR A 98 18.28 -3.58 -2.52
C THR A 98 19.75 -3.51 -2.10
N ALA A 99 20.44 -4.63 -2.05
CA ALA A 99 21.87 -4.66 -1.79
C ALA A 99 22.66 -3.93 -2.88
N LYS A 100 22.25 -4.09 -4.15
CA LYS A 100 22.82 -3.35 -5.27
C LYS A 100 22.51 -1.87 -5.17
N GLU A 101 21.26 -1.50 -4.93
CA GLU A 101 20.81 -0.11 -4.77
C GLU A 101 21.64 0.67 -3.73
N VAL A 102 21.86 0.06 -2.56
CA VAL A 102 22.65 0.66 -1.49
C VAL A 102 24.10 0.92 -1.91
N ARG A 103 24.71 -0.02 -2.66
CA ARG A 103 26.06 0.13 -3.18
C ARG A 103 26.14 1.16 -4.30
N ASP A 104 25.14 1.21 -5.18
CA ASP A 104 25.06 2.18 -6.28
C ASP A 104 24.93 3.62 -5.75
N LEU A 105 24.34 3.80 -4.56
CA LEU A 105 24.29 5.07 -3.82
C LEU A 105 25.66 5.43 -3.15
N GLY A 106 26.68 4.56 -3.27
CA GLY A 106 28.01 4.80 -2.72
C GLY A 106 28.16 4.41 -1.24
N TYR A 107 27.15 3.84 -0.63
CA TYR A 107 27.23 3.39 0.76
C TYR A 107 27.94 2.04 0.87
N THR A 108 28.78 1.91 1.89
CA THR A 108 29.56 0.70 2.17
C THR A 108 29.21 0.16 3.55
N GLY A 109 29.13 -1.16 3.65
CA GLY A 109 28.82 -1.83 4.91
C GLY A 109 28.46 -3.30 4.72
N ARG A 110 28.23 -3.98 5.83
CA ARG A 110 27.78 -5.37 5.83
C ARG A 110 26.29 -5.42 5.59
N ILE A 111 25.86 -6.27 4.65
CA ILE A 111 24.47 -6.49 4.30
C ILE A 111 24.04 -7.86 4.82
N GLU A 112 23.07 -7.90 5.70
CA GLU A 112 22.44 -9.11 6.18
C GLU A 112 21.35 -9.58 5.19
N LYS A 113 21.78 -10.33 4.17
CA LYS A 113 20.90 -10.79 3.08
C LYS A 113 19.67 -11.54 3.59
N GLY A 114 19.81 -12.33 4.66
CA GLY A 114 18.69 -13.04 5.29
C GLY A 114 17.62 -12.08 5.85
N GLN A 115 18.05 -10.98 6.46
CA GLN A 115 17.15 -9.94 6.96
C GLN A 115 16.43 -9.21 5.83
N LEU A 116 17.14 -8.83 4.76
CA LEU A 116 16.52 -8.23 3.57
C LEU A 116 15.48 -9.15 2.96
N LYS A 117 15.82 -10.43 2.77
CA LYS A 117 14.89 -11.43 2.27
C LYS A 117 13.66 -11.58 3.18
N GLY A 118 13.87 -11.59 4.49
CA GLY A 118 12.79 -11.61 5.47
C GLY A 118 11.84 -10.41 5.36
N ILE A 119 12.37 -9.19 5.19
CA ILE A 119 11.60 -7.98 4.97
C ILE A 119 10.74 -8.11 3.71
N GLY A 120 11.35 -8.53 2.59
CA GLY A 120 10.64 -8.71 1.33
C GLY A 120 9.54 -9.76 1.40
N MET A 121 9.82 -10.91 2.03
CA MET A 121 8.85 -12.00 2.20
C MET A 121 7.68 -11.57 3.10
N THR A 122 7.96 -10.92 4.24
CA THR A 122 6.91 -10.42 5.14
C THR A 122 6.00 -9.42 4.44
N ARG A 123 6.57 -8.52 3.63
CA ARG A 123 5.80 -7.55 2.84
C ARG A 123 4.96 -8.24 1.78
N ALA A 124 5.52 -9.20 1.03
CA ALA A 124 4.78 -9.97 0.04
C ALA A 124 3.63 -10.77 0.68
N ALA A 125 3.88 -11.43 1.82
CA ALA A 125 2.86 -12.14 2.57
C ALA A 125 1.75 -11.20 3.07
N GLY A 126 2.10 -10.00 3.54
CA GLY A 126 1.13 -8.99 3.97
C GLY A 126 0.22 -8.52 2.83
N ILE A 127 0.76 -8.31 1.64
CA ILE A 127 -0.03 -7.95 0.43
C ILE A 127 -0.99 -9.09 0.08
N THR A 128 -0.50 -10.32 0.07
CA THR A 128 -1.33 -11.51 -0.24
C THR A 128 -2.42 -11.70 0.82
N ALA A 129 -2.07 -11.58 2.10
CA ALA A 129 -3.03 -11.68 3.19
C ALA A 129 -4.11 -10.60 3.11
N ALA A 130 -3.75 -9.36 2.78
CA ALA A 130 -4.72 -8.27 2.62
C ALA A 130 -5.67 -8.52 1.43
N ALA A 131 -5.17 -9.07 0.33
CA ALA A 131 -5.99 -9.42 -0.83
C ALA A 131 -6.98 -10.55 -0.50
N VAL A 132 -6.50 -11.62 0.16
CA VAL A 132 -7.36 -12.77 0.52
C VAL A 132 -8.33 -12.42 1.66
N ALA A 133 -7.94 -11.54 2.59
CA ALA A 133 -8.82 -11.11 3.68
C ALA A 133 -10.09 -10.42 3.17
N GLY A 134 -9.99 -9.67 2.08
CA GLY A 134 -11.16 -9.05 1.43
C GLY A 134 -12.20 -10.08 1.02
N ASP A 135 -11.79 -11.12 0.32
CA ASP A 135 -12.66 -12.20 -0.12
C ASP A 135 -13.21 -12.99 1.07
N GLY A 136 -12.37 -13.26 2.08
CA GLY A 136 -12.78 -13.95 3.29
C GLY A 136 -13.85 -13.19 4.09
N ILE A 137 -13.78 -11.86 4.14
CA ILE A 137 -14.81 -11.02 4.80
C ILE A 137 -16.13 -11.11 4.02
N VAL A 138 -16.09 -11.07 2.68
CA VAL A 138 -17.28 -11.22 1.83
C VAL A 138 -17.95 -12.56 2.08
N GLU A 139 -17.20 -13.67 1.96
CA GLU A 139 -17.74 -15.02 2.16
C GLU A 139 -18.29 -15.22 3.58
N THR A 140 -17.61 -14.71 4.59
CA THR A 140 -18.09 -14.74 5.98
C THR A 140 -19.39 -13.96 6.13
N SER A 141 -19.52 -12.79 5.52
CA SER A 141 -20.73 -12.00 5.57
C SER A 141 -21.89 -12.68 4.84
N LYS A 142 -21.65 -13.32 3.68
CA LYS A 142 -22.63 -14.13 2.96
C LYS A 142 -23.16 -15.25 3.84
N ALA A 143 -22.25 -16.04 4.44
CA ALA A 143 -22.62 -17.13 5.32
C ALA A 143 -23.42 -16.67 6.56
N MET A 144 -23.05 -15.53 7.16
CA MET A 144 -23.71 -14.97 8.33
C MET A 144 -25.16 -14.56 8.04
N PHE A 145 -25.40 -13.99 6.88
CA PHE A 145 -26.73 -13.47 6.50
C PHE A 145 -27.50 -14.37 5.52
N GLY A 146 -26.97 -15.57 5.21
CA GLY A 146 -27.63 -16.55 4.34
C GLY A 146 -27.76 -16.09 2.89
N VAL A 147 -26.84 -15.25 2.41
CA VAL A 147 -26.85 -14.75 1.05
C VAL A 147 -26.28 -15.80 0.12
N THR A 148 -27.04 -16.19 -0.91
CA THR A 148 -26.63 -17.16 -1.93
C THR A 148 -25.89 -16.47 -3.07
N ASP A 149 -25.14 -17.27 -3.86
CA ASP A 149 -24.43 -16.76 -5.05
C ASP A 149 -25.42 -16.22 -6.10
N GLU A 150 -26.60 -16.83 -6.22
CA GLU A 150 -27.65 -16.35 -7.13
C GLU A 150 -28.17 -14.98 -6.70
N GLN A 151 -28.33 -14.74 -5.40
CA GLN A 151 -28.75 -13.44 -4.87
C GLN A 151 -27.67 -12.39 -5.10
N GLU A 152 -26.40 -12.74 -4.88
CA GLU A 152 -25.28 -11.83 -5.19
C GLU A 152 -25.22 -11.51 -6.68
N GLU A 153 -25.40 -12.51 -7.55
CA GLU A 153 -25.43 -12.28 -9.00
C GLU A 153 -26.61 -11.39 -9.41
N ALA A 154 -27.78 -11.60 -8.82
CA ALA A 154 -28.95 -10.75 -9.04
C ALA A 154 -28.69 -9.31 -8.62
N LEU A 155 -28.05 -9.10 -7.46
CA LEU A 155 -27.64 -7.79 -6.98
C LEU A 155 -26.65 -7.12 -7.96
N ASN A 156 -25.69 -7.88 -8.48
CA ASN A 156 -24.71 -7.38 -9.44
C ASN A 156 -25.34 -6.93 -10.78
N LYS A 157 -26.53 -7.40 -11.13
CA LYS A 157 -27.26 -6.95 -12.32
C LYS A 157 -27.93 -5.59 -12.14
N ILE A 158 -28.31 -5.25 -10.90
CA ILE A 158 -29.04 -4.00 -10.60
C ILE A 158 -28.14 -2.86 -10.09
N VAL A 159 -26.93 -3.18 -9.57
CA VAL A 159 -25.99 -2.13 -9.16
C VAL A 159 -25.34 -1.45 -10.36
N ALA A 160 -24.80 -0.25 -10.12
CA ALA A 160 -24.12 0.52 -11.14
C ALA A 160 -22.93 -0.25 -11.75
N PRO A 161 -22.61 -0.04 -13.04
CA PRO A 161 -21.54 -0.80 -13.72
C PRO A 161 -20.18 -0.73 -13.04
N TRP A 162 -19.85 0.38 -12.36
CA TRP A 162 -18.59 0.56 -11.63
C TRP A 162 -18.56 -0.13 -10.27
N GLU A 163 -19.69 -0.60 -9.76
CA GLU A 163 -19.80 -1.38 -8.52
C GLU A 163 -19.80 -2.88 -8.78
N ARG A 164 -19.93 -3.29 -10.04
CA ARG A 164 -19.89 -4.70 -10.42
C ARG A 164 -18.51 -5.28 -10.21
N GLY A 165 -18.45 -6.45 -9.58
CA GLY A 165 -17.17 -7.12 -9.30
C GLY A 165 -16.37 -6.52 -8.16
N GLN A 166 -16.93 -5.54 -7.40
CA GLN A 166 -16.33 -5.11 -6.15
C GLN A 166 -16.74 -6.06 -5.02
N ASN A 167 -15.85 -6.24 -4.04
CA ASN A 167 -16.14 -6.98 -2.83
C ASN A 167 -17.26 -6.30 -2.05
N LYS A 168 -18.37 -7.01 -1.84
CA LYS A 168 -19.55 -6.51 -1.12
C LYS A 168 -19.68 -7.22 0.21
N VAL A 169 -19.63 -6.44 1.28
CA VAL A 169 -19.87 -6.95 2.63
C VAL A 169 -21.36 -6.82 2.93
N PHE A 170 -22.02 -7.94 3.21
CA PHE A 170 -23.43 -7.97 3.55
C PHE A 170 -23.61 -7.70 5.03
N THR A 171 -24.54 -6.82 5.37
CA THR A 171 -24.88 -6.43 6.74
C THR A 171 -26.29 -6.83 7.13
N GLY A 172 -26.96 -7.58 6.26
CA GLY A 172 -28.30 -8.11 6.44
C GLY A 172 -28.70 -9.07 5.31
N PRO A 173 -29.80 -9.80 5.44
CA PRO A 173 -30.33 -10.65 4.36
C PRO A 173 -30.77 -9.76 3.18
N ILE A 174 -30.67 -10.31 1.98
CA ILE A 174 -31.17 -9.69 0.75
C ILE A 174 -32.59 -10.18 0.44
#